data_a6a6dbeb9dbabdcbf3ce0922d85330f9
#
_entry.id   a6a6dbeb9dbabdcbf3ce0922d85330f9
#
_cell.length_a   1.000
_cell.length_b   1.000
_cell.length_c   1.000
_cell.angle_alpha   90.00
_cell.angle_beta   90.00
_cell.angle_gamma   90.00
#
_symmetry.space_group_name_H-M   'P 1'
#
loop_
_entity.id
_entity.type
_entity.pdbx_description
1 polymer ?
#
loop_
_entity_poly.entity_id
_entity_poly.type
_entity_poly.pdbx_seq_one_letter_code
_entity_poly.pdbx_strand_id
1 'polypeptide(L)'
;MKVLKIIALVVLLGFVGIQFVPTEPNLSDVVPDTDFILVNEVTKDIQHNLRVSCYDCHSNNTHYPWYNKVQPIAWFLEDHIKEGKEELNFNEWGDYSDRRKRSKLKSIASQIEEDKMPLSSYTLIHKDAKLSVEEKERILTLVNDLMEELDN
;
A
#
# COMPACT_ATOMS: atom_id res chain seq x y z
N MET A 1 -17.68 -19.02 -37.40
CA MET A 1 -17.03 -19.91 -36.39
C MET A 1 -15.52 -20.01 -36.53
N LYS A 2 -14.91 -20.15 -37.72
CA LYS A 2 -13.43 -20.25 -37.88
C LYS A 2 -12.70 -18.99 -37.41
N VAL A 3 -13.17 -17.79 -37.79
CA VAL A 3 -12.55 -16.50 -37.41
C VAL A 3 -12.53 -16.32 -35.88
N LEU A 4 -13.66 -16.62 -35.20
CA LEU A 4 -13.74 -16.53 -33.75
C LEU A 4 -12.73 -17.46 -33.03
N LYS A 5 -12.54 -18.68 -33.56
CA LYS A 5 -11.54 -19.63 -33.03
C LYS A 5 -10.12 -19.11 -33.22
N ILE A 6 -9.82 -18.46 -34.34
CA ILE A 6 -8.49 -17.87 -34.60
C ILE A 6 -8.24 -16.71 -33.65
N ILE A 7 -9.22 -15.82 -33.46
CA ILE A 7 -9.10 -14.70 -32.50
C ILE A 7 -8.88 -15.25 -31.08
N ALA A 8 -9.67 -16.22 -30.64
CA ALA A 8 -9.52 -16.84 -29.34
C ALA A 8 -8.13 -17.47 -29.14
N LEU A 9 -7.61 -18.13 -30.17
CA LEU A 9 -6.27 -18.73 -30.14
C LEU A 9 -5.18 -17.64 -30.03
N VAL A 10 -5.29 -16.54 -30.79
CA VAL A 10 -4.33 -15.44 -30.75
C VAL A 10 -4.34 -14.79 -29.36
N VAL A 11 -5.53 -14.53 -28.79
CA VAL A 11 -5.67 -13.98 -27.42
C VAL A 11 -5.05 -14.91 -26.40
N LEU A 12 -5.33 -16.22 -26.51
CA LEU A 12 -4.75 -17.21 -25.59
C LEU A 12 -3.22 -17.24 -25.68
N LEU A 13 -2.66 -17.26 -26.89
CA LEU A 13 -1.20 -17.24 -27.09
C LEU A 13 -0.58 -15.94 -26.53
N GLY A 14 -1.24 -14.80 -26.76
CA GLY A 14 -0.83 -13.52 -26.18
C GLY A 14 -0.86 -13.57 -24.65
N PHE A 15 -1.95 -14.07 -24.04
CA PHE A 15 -2.07 -14.23 -22.60
C PHE A 15 -1.00 -15.16 -22.01
N VAL A 16 -0.71 -16.28 -22.69
CA VAL A 16 0.38 -17.18 -22.27
C VAL A 16 1.73 -16.46 -22.41
N GLY A 17 1.94 -15.72 -23.50
CA GLY A 17 3.20 -14.99 -23.74
C GLY A 17 3.50 -13.96 -22.66
N ILE A 18 2.53 -13.19 -22.19
CA ILE A 18 2.74 -12.19 -21.16
C ILE A 18 3.10 -12.79 -19.78
N GLN A 19 2.80 -14.08 -19.52
CA GLN A 19 3.17 -14.72 -18.26
C GLN A 19 4.70 -14.87 -18.09
N PHE A 20 5.47 -14.79 -19.17
CA PHE A 20 6.94 -14.86 -19.13
C PHE A 20 7.62 -13.50 -18.92
N VAL A 21 6.84 -12.42 -18.80
CA VAL A 21 7.39 -11.08 -18.50
C VAL A 21 7.40 -10.89 -16.98
N PRO A 22 8.59 -10.90 -16.34
CA PRO A 22 8.70 -10.82 -14.89
C PRO A 22 8.33 -9.42 -14.37
N THR A 23 7.98 -9.37 -13.08
CA THR A 23 7.92 -8.15 -12.26
C THR A 23 9.10 -8.14 -11.29
N GLU A 24 9.43 -6.97 -10.77
CA GLU A 24 10.41 -6.81 -9.69
C GLU A 24 9.66 -6.66 -8.36
N PRO A 25 9.61 -7.70 -7.51
CA PRO A 25 8.85 -7.66 -6.27
C PRO A 25 9.45 -6.68 -5.27
N ASN A 26 8.60 -5.93 -4.60
CA ASN A 26 8.95 -5.04 -3.48
C ASN A 26 9.15 -5.86 -2.20
N LEU A 27 10.32 -6.43 -2.00
CA LEU A 27 10.66 -7.29 -0.87
C LEU A 27 11.89 -6.76 -0.14
N SER A 28 11.78 -6.66 1.18
CA SER A 28 12.88 -6.34 2.08
C SER A 28 12.71 -7.11 3.39
N ASP A 29 13.76 -7.79 3.82
CA ASP A 29 13.79 -8.47 5.13
C ASP A 29 14.17 -7.50 6.27
N VAL A 30 14.48 -6.24 5.94
CA VAL A 30 14.97 -5.25 6.91
C VAL A 30 13.89 -4.20 7.16
N VAL A 31 13.51 -4.04 8.43
CA VAL A 31 12.76 -2.87 8.90
C VAL A 31 13.78 -1.85 9.39
N PRO A 32 13.94 -0.69 8.72
CA PRO A 32 14.93 0.31 9.12
C PRO A 32 14.52 1.03 10.39
N ASP A 33 15.48 1.59 11.11
CA ASP A 33 15.24 2.40 12.33
C ASP A 33 14.44 3.69 12.02
N THR A 34 14.35 4.06 10.75
CA THR A 34 13.56 5.20 10.24
C THR A 34 12.08 4.86 10.03
N ASP A 35 11.65 3.62 10.30
CA ASP A 35 10.27 3.17 10.13
C ASP A 35 9.29 3.97 11.00
N PHE A 36 8.14 4.34 10.42
CA PHE A 36 7.09 5.13 11.08
C PHE A 36 6.64 4.54 12.42
N ILE A 37 6.44 3.23 12.47
CA ILE A 37 5.98 2.54 13.68
C ILE A 37 7.05 2.62 14.78
N LEU A 38 8.32 2.49 14.41
CA LEU A 38 9.44 2.54 15.36
C LEU A 38 9.70 3.96 15.84
N VAL A 39 9.78 4.92 14.93
CA VAL A 39 10.08 6.33 15.24
C VAL A 39 9.01 6.95 16.15
N ASN A 40 7.73 6.61 15.95
CA ASN A 40 6.63 7.20 16.70
C ASN A 40 6.10 6.28 17.83
N GLU A 41 6.81 5.20 18.18
CA GLU A 41 6.44 4.25 19.24
C GLU A 41 4.95 3.83 19.18
N VAL A 42 4.44 3.59 17.97
CA VAL A 42 3.02 3.32 17.72
C VAL A 42 2.52 2.12 18.54
N THR A 43 1.34 2.20 19.12
CA THR A 43 0.73 1.10 19.91
C THR A 43 0.38 -0.12 19.07
N LYS A 44 0.37 -1.32 19.66
CA LYS A 44 0.26 -2.58 18.90
C LYS A 44 -1.03 -2.74 18.11
N ASP A 45 -2.14 -2.19 18.59
CA ASP A 45 -3.43 -2.22 17.91
C ASP A 45 -3.40 -1.35 16.64
N ILE A 46 -2.84 -0.14 16.70
CA ILE A 46 -2.66 0.75 15.55
C ILE A 46 -1.61 0.17 14.59
N GLN A 47 -0.51 -0.43 15.12
CA GLN A 47 0.49 -1.11 14.30
C GLN A 47 -0.16 -2.18 13.40
N HIS A 48 -1.06 -3.00 13.97
CA HIS A 48 -1.73 -4.04 13.21
C HIS A 48 -2.53 -3.44 12.04
N ASN A 49 -3.34 -2.42 12.32
CA ASN A 49 -4.15 -1.75 11.31
C ASN A 49 -3.31 -1.12 10.20
N LEU A 50 -2.21 -0.42 10.55
CA LEU A 50 -1.29 0.15 9.57
C LEU A 50 -0.65 -0.92 8.70
N ARG A 51 -0.17 -2.02 9.30
CA ARG A 51 0.47 -3.11 8.55
C ARG A 51 -0.47 -3.75 7.54
N VAL A 52 -1.71 -4.05 7.94
CA VAL A 52 -2.68 -4.75 7.09
C VAL A 52 -3.28 -3.81 6.03
N SER A 53 -3.49 -2.53 6.35
CA SER A 53 -4.23 -1.60 5.50
C SER A 53 -3.37 -0.68 4.65
N CYS A 54 -2.09 -0.47 5.02
CA CYS A 54 -1.24 0.56 4.41
C CYS A 54 0.12 0.04 3.95
N TYR A 55 0.81 -0.76 4.77
CA TYR A 55 2.21 -1.12 4.56
C TYR A 55 2.46 -1.92 3.30
N ASP A 56 1.50 -2.72 2.82
CA ASP A 56 1.67 -3.50 1.59
C ASP A 56 2.00 -2.63 0.36
N CYS A 57 1.47 -1.39 0.33
CA CYS A 57 1.76 -0.44 -0.75
C CYS A 57 2.71 0.69 -0.32
N HIS A 58 2.82 0.98 0.97
CA HIS A 58 3.54 2.14 1.49
C HIS A 58 4.77 1.78 2.33
N SER A 59 5.37 0.60 2.09
CA SER A 59 6.63 0.20 2.72
C SER A 59 7.58 -0.49 1.73
N ASN A 60 8.78 -0.84 2.19
CA ASN A 60 9.77 -1.56 1.39
C ASN A 60 9.54 -3.07 1.34
N ASN A 61 8.47 -3.57 1.99
CA ASN A 61 8.16 -4.99 2.02
C ASN A 61 6.66 -5.23 1.89
N THR A 62 6.25 -5.79 0.77
CA THR A 62 4.86 -6.12 0.44
C THR A 62 4.57 -7.57 0.77
N HIS A 63 3.45 -7.84 1.45
CA HIS A 63 2.94 -9.19 1.63
C HIS A 63 2.13 -9.61 0.40
N TYR A 64 2.82 -10.26 -0.56
CA TYR A 64 2.23 -10.58 -1.86
C TYR A 64 1.14 -11.66 -1.78
N PRO A 65 -0.05 -11.41 -2.34
CA PRO A 65 -1.07 -12.43 -2.51
C PRO A 65 -0.74 -13.37 -3.68
N TRP A 66 -1.44 -14.51 -3.75
CA TRP A 66 -1.17 -15.52 -4.80
C TRP A 66 -1.33 -15.00 -6.24
N TYR A 67 -2.16 -14.00 -6.45
CA TYR A 67 -2.43 -13.45 -7.78
C TYR A 67 -1.31 -12.54 -8.31
N ASN A 68 -0.30 -12.21 -7.51
CA ASN A 68 0.87 -11.47 -7.97
C ASN A 68 1.72 -12.26 -8.99
N LYS A 69 1.39 -13.53 -9.21
CA LYS A 69 2.05 -14.41 -10.18
C LYS A 69 1.31 -14.49 -11.51
N VAL A 70 0.23 -13.75 -11.69
CA VAL A 70 -0.62 -13.80 -12.88
C VAL A 70 -0.65 -12.46 -13.58
N GLN A 71 -0.10 -12.41 -14.81
CA GLN A 71 -0.18 -11.21 -15.64
C GLN A 71 -1.56 -11.07 -16.31
N PRO A 72 -2.09 -9.84 -16.48
CA PRO A 72 -1.47 -8.53 -16.21
C PRO A 72 -1.70 -8.03 -14.77
N ILE A 73 -2.32 -8.81 -13.86
CA ILE A 73 -2.65 -8.38 -12.50
C ILE A 73 -1.38 -8.04 -11.70
N ALA A 74 -0.33 -8.83 -11.90
CA ALA A 74 0.95 -8.58 -11.24
C ALA A 74 1.54 -7.21 -11.60
N TRP A 75 1.51 -6.81 -12.89
CA TRP A 75 1.97 -5.47 -13.31
C TRP A 75 1.16 -4.36 -12.65
N PHE A 76 -0.17 -4.50 -12.66
CA PHE A 76 -1.06 -3.53 -12.03
C PHE A 76 -0.79 -3.39 -10.52
N LEU A 77 -0.50 -4.49 -9.83
CA LEU A 77 -0.15 -4.48 -8.42
C LEU A 77 1.19 -3.77 -8.17
N GLU A 78 2.22 -4.08 -8.96
CA GLU A 78 3.54 -3.45 -8.83
C GLU A 78 3.49 -1.94 -9.11
N ASP A 79 2.72 -1.51 -10.10
CA ASP A 79 2.54 -0.07 -10.38
C ASP A 79 1.91 0.65 -9.18
N HIS A 80 0.89 0.06 -8.54
CA HIS A 80 0.27 0.64 -7.35
C HIS A 80 1.21 0.69 -6.15
N ILE A 81 2.03 -0.35 -5.94
CA ILE A 81 3.03 -0.38 -4.88
C ILE A 81 4.08 0.71 -5.12
N LYS A 82 4.55 0.84 -6.36
CA LYS A 82 5.52 1.86 -6.73
C LYS A 82 4.97 3.27 -6.51
N GLU A 83 3.77 3.57 -7.00
CA GLU A 83 3.10 4.85 -6.80
C GLU A 83 2.86 5.13 -5.31
N GLY A 84 2.39 4.13 -4.56
CA GLY A 84 2.19 4.23 -3.13
C GLY A 84 3.46 4.62 -2.38
N LYS A 85 4.58 3.98 -2.70
CA LYS A 85 5.89 4.30 -2.09
C LYS A 85 6.43 5.66 -2.50
N GLU A 86 6.25 6.09 -3.75
CA GLU A 86 6.65 7.42 -4.20
C GLU A 86 5.89 8.52 -3.45
N GLU A 87 4.60 8.30 -3.21
CA GLU A 87 3.78 9.24 -2.43
C GLU A 87 4.11 9.21 -0.95
N LEU A 88 4.20 8.03 -0.34
CA LEU A 88 4.51 7.85 1.07
C LEU A 88 5.23 6.53 1.26
N ASN A 89 6.43 6.54 1.85
CA ASN A 89 7.11 5.35 2.29
C ASN A 89 7.30 5.39 3.81
N PHE A 90 6.57 4.56 4.53
CA PHE A 90 6.64 4.48 6.00
C PHE A 90 8.03 4.08 6.51
N ASN A 91 8.79 3.29 5.74
CA ASN A 91 10.15 2.92 6.13
C ASN A 91 11.16 4.08 6.06
N GLU A 92 10.84 5.14 5.33
CA GLU A 92 11.67 6.34 5.19
C GLU A 92 11.23 7.49 6.12
N TRP A 93 10.27 7.25 7.00
CA TRP A 93 9.64 8.29 7.80
C TRP A 93 10.63 9.12 8.63
N GLY A 94 11.60 8.46 9.27
CA GLY A 94 12.63 9.14 10.06
C GLY A 94 13.49 10.10 9.26
N ASP A 95 13.66 9.85 7.96
CA ASP A 95 14.45 10.67 7.04
C ASP A 95 13.70 11.90 6.51
N TYR A 96 12.37 11.95 6.71
CA TYR A 96 11.59 13.09 6.24
C TYR A 96 11.82 14.32 7.11
N SER A 97 11.96 15.49 6.47
CA SER A 97 11.93 16.76 7.18
C SER A 97 10.56 16.99 7.84
N ASP A 98 10.49 17.77 8.92
CA ASP A 98 9.23 18.07 9.63
C ASP A 98 8.17 18.65 8.70
N ARG A 99 8.57 19.49 7.75
CA ARG A 99 7.66 19.99 6.71
C ARG A 99 7.06 18.84 5.88
N ARG A 100 7.88 17.83 5.49
CA ARG A 100 7.42 16.68 4.72
C ARG A 100 6.53 15.79 5.58
N LYS A 101 6.93 15.50 6.82
CA LYS A 101 6.15 14.73 7.79
C LYS A 101 4.76 15.33 7.96
N ARG A 102 4.68 16.64 8.24
CA ARG A 102 3.42 17.39 8.36
C ARG A 102 2.54 17.26 7.11
N SER A 103 3.12 17.41 5.92
CA SER A 103 2.40 17.27 4.66
C SER A 103 1.82 15.86 4.50
N LYS A 104 2.62 14.82 4.84
CA LYS A 104 2.17 13.43 4.74
C LYS A 104 1.12 13.07 5.80
N LEU A 105 1.25 13.55 7.03
CA LEU A 105 0.21 13.37 8.07
C LEU A 105 -1.13 13.98 7.63
N LYS A 106 -1.12 15.20 7.10
CA LYS A 106 -2.34 15.83 6.55
C LYS A 106 -2.94 15.02 5.40
N SER A 107 -2.09 14.48 4.52
CA SER A 107 -2.55 13.62 3.43
C SER A 107 -3.15 12.31 3.95
N ILE A 108 -2.52 11.65 4.93
CA ILE A 108 -3.05 10.42 5.57
C ILE A 108 -4.44 10.70 6.15
N ALA A 109 -4.60 11.77 6.94
CA ALA A 109 -5.88 12.12 7.54
C ALA A 109 -6.96 12.32 6.46
N SER A 110 -6.71 13.17 5.46
CA SER A 110 -7.65 13.43 4.39
C SER A 110 -8.04 12.17 3.60
N GLN A 111 -7.07 11.31 3.27
CA GLN A 111 -7.34 10.08 2.52
C GLN A 111 -8.20 9.07 3.31
N ILE A 112 -8.03 9.00 4.64
CA ILE A 112 -8.83 8.13 5.52
C ILE A 112 -10.23 8.72 5.72
N GLU A 113 -10.35 10.03 5.97
CA GLU A 113 -11.64 10.74 6.15
C GLU A 113 -12.52 10.67 4.90
N GLU A 114 -11.91 10.74 3.72
CA GLU A 114 -12.61 10.70 2.44
C GLU A 114 -12.84 9.27 1.91
N ASP A 115 -12.51 8.23 2.69
CA ASP A 115 -12.61 6.82 2.27
C ASP A 115 -11.81 6.47 1.00
N LYS A 116 -10.77 7.23 0.70
CA LYS A 116 -9.90 6.99 -0.47
C LYS A 116 -8.84 5.94 -0.19
N MET A 117 -8.41 5.84 1.07
CA MET A 117 -7.47 4.83 1.55
C MET A 117 -8.03 4.06 2.76
N PRO A 118 -7.81 2.75 2.81
CA PRO A 118 -7.22 1.86 1.78
C PRO A 118 -8.07 1.80 0.51
N LEU A 119 -7.42 1.55 -0.65
CA LEU A 119 -8.12 1.48 -1.93
C LEU A 119 -9.28 0.47 -1.91
N SER A 120 -10.43 0.84 -2.46
CA SER A 120 -11.60 -0.04 -2.53
C SER A 120 -11.34 -1.32 -3.34
N SER A 121 -10.51 -1.25 -4.39
CA SER A 121 -10.05 -2.40 -5.16
C SER A 121 -9.22 -3.37 -4.32
N TYR A 122 -8.39 -2.85 -3.40
CA TYR A 122 -7.60 -3.65 -2.46
C TYR A 122 -8.50 -4.31 -1.41
N THR A 123 -9.35 -3.55 -0.72
CA THR A 123 -10.24 -4.07 0.33
C THR A 123 -11.35 -4.98 -0.19
N LEU A 124 -11.61 -5.01 -1.50
CA LEU A 124 -12.53 -5.96 -2.11
C LEU A 124 -12.06 -7.42 -1.92
N ILE A 125 -10.76 -7.64 -2.03
CA ILE A 125 -10.12 -8.96 -1.91
C ILE A 125 -9.56 -9.16 -0.49
N HIS A 126 -8.91 -8.14 0.08
CA HIS A 126 -8.32 -8.12 1.41
C HIS A 126 -9.31 -7.53 2.43
N LYS A 127 -10.24 -8.36 2.91
CA LYS A 127 -11.33 -7.88 3.79
C LYS A 127 -10.86 -7.35 5.13
N ASP A 128 -9.77 -7.90 5.64
CA ASP A 128 -9.09 -7.52 6.88
C ASP A 128 -8.37 -6.16 6.78
N ALA A 129 -8.09 -5.70 5.57
CA ALA A 129 -7.53 -4.37 5.33
C ALA A 129 -8.59 -3.25 5.38
N LYS A 130 -9.88 -3.57 5.45
CA LYS A 130 -10.94 -2.59 5.54
C LYS A 130 -11.05 -2.06 6.96
N LEU A 131 -10.71 -0.80 7.17
CA LEU A 131 -10.79 -0.13 8.47
C LEU A 131 -12.25 0.06 8.92
N SER A 132 -12.56 -0.28 10.16
CA SER A 132 -13.79 0.10 10.85
C SER A 132 -13.75 1.59 11.23
N VAL A 133 -14.90 2.12 11.68
CA VAL A 133 -14.98 3.52 12.16
C VAL A 133 -14.02 3.74 13.32
N GLU A 134 -14.00 2.83 14.29
CA GLU A 134 -13.15 2.92 15.47
C GLU A 134 -11.66 2.83 15.13
N GLU A 135 -11.28 2.03 14.13
CA GLU A 135 -9.89 1.92 13.67
C GLU A 135 -9.44 3.19 12.96
N LYS A 136 -10.31 3.79 12.14
CA LYS A 136 -10.05 5.09 11.52
C LYS A 136 -9.85 6.18 12.57
N GLU A 137 -10.75 6.27 13.55
CA GLU A 137 -10.65 7.24 14.64
C GLU A 137 -9.34 7.12 15.41
N ARG A 138 -8.88 5.90 15.72
CA ARG A 138 -7.59 5.68 16.38
C ARG A 138 -6.40 6.14 15.54
N ILE A 139 -6.41 5.84 14.23
CA ILE A 139 -5.34 6.28 13.33
C ILE A 139 -5.37 7.80 13.19
N LEU A 140 -6.54 8.42 13.05
CA LEU A 140 -6.70 9.87 12.95
C LEU A 140 -6.24 10.58 14.22
N THR A 141 -6.54 10.02 15.40
CA THR A 141 -6.03 10.54 16.68
C THR A 141 -4.51 10.53 16.70
N LEU A 142 -3.86 9.40 16.40
CA LEU A 142 -2.41 9.31 16.31
C LEU A 142 -1.83 10.34 15.33
N VAL A 143 -2.44 10.49 14.14
CA VAL A 143 -1.97 11.43 13.11
C VAL A 143 -2.06 12.87 13.60
N ASN A 144 -3.13 13.24 14.32
CA ASN A 144 -3.32 14.58 14.88
C ASN A 144 -2.33 14.86 16.02
N ASP A 145 -2.11 13.91 16.93
CA ASP A 145 -1.14 14.02 18.01
C ASP A 145 0.28 14.27 17.45
N LEU A 146 0.68 13.50 16.42
CA LEU A 146 1.97 13.69 15.74
C LEU A 146 2.08 15.04 15.01
N MET A 147 0.98 15.59 14.50
CA MET A 147 0.99 16.93 13.91
C MET A 147 1.19 18.01 14.98
N GLU A 148 0.57 17.87 16.15
CA GLU A 148 0.74 18.78 17.28
C GLU A 148 2.18 18.75 17.83
N GLU A 149 2.81 17.57 17.91
CA GLU A 149 4.21 17.44 18.30
C GLU A 149 5.18 18.16 17.37
N LEU A 150 4.89 18.17 16.07
CA LEU A 150 5.69 18.88 15.07
C LEU A 150 5.48 20.41 15.10
N ASP A 151 4.45 20.90 15.79
CA ASP A 151 4.15 22.35 15.93
C ASP A 151 4.79 22.97 17.17
N ASN A 152 5.29 22.15 18.13
CA ASN A 152 5.92 22.57 19.38
C ASN A 152 7.45 22.58 19.28
#